data_c36e57682b936f4d7c5d72ff050155da
#
_entry.id   c36e57682b936f4d7c5d72ff050155da
#
_cell.length_a   1.000
_cell.length_b   1.000
_cell.length_c   1.000
_cell.angle_alpha   90.00
_cell.angle_beta   90.00
_cell.angle_gamma   90.00
#
_symmetry.space_group_name_H-M   'P 1'
#
loop_
_entity.id
_entity.type
_entity.pdbx_description
1 polymer ?
#
loop_
_entity_poly.entity_id
_entity_poly.type
_entity_poly.pdbx_seq_one_letter_code
_entity_poly.pdbx_strand_id
1 'polypeptide(L)'
;MFLENTVNHKEQFGWIEVICGSMFSGKTEELIRRLKRAKFAKQKVEIFKPAIDTRYNEEMVVSHDANEIRSTPVPAAANIRLLADGCDVIGIDEAQFFDEEIVSVCNDLANKGVRVIVAGLDMDFKGNPFGPMPNLMATAEYVTKVHAVCTRTGNLAQYSYRKTSNEDLVMLGETEEYEPLSRGAFYKARLKEKLKEFEVHEPEELNRDKRSEHAESQGDRT
;
A
#
# COMPACT_ATOMS: atom_id res chain seq x y z
N MET A 1 18.75 -1.92 13.27
CA MET A 1 20.14 -1.40 13.15
C MET A 1 20.65 -1.89 11.81
N PHE A 2 20.81 -1.00 10.84
CA PHE A 2 21.39 -1.39 9.56
C PHE A 2 22.91 -1.48 9.74
N LEU A 3 23.44 -2.67 9.58
CA LEU A 3 24.86 -2.84 9.36
C LEU A 3 25.10 -2.49 7.89
N GLU A 4 25.62 -1.30 7.64
CA GLU A 4 26.14 -0.97 6.32
C GLU A 4 27.32 -1.88 6.06
N ASN A 5 27.16 -2.83 5.14
CA ASN A 5 28.22 -3.76 4.77
C ASN A 5 29.31 -3.03 3.99
N THR A 6 30.32 -2.55 4.68
CA THR A 6 31.54 -1.98 4.09
C THR A 6 32.69 -3.00 4.08
N VAL A 7 32.42 -4.27 3.92
CA VAL A 7 33.43 -5.31 4.10
C VAL A 7 34.31 -5.54 2.88
N ASN A 8 33.96 -5.07 1.69
CA ASN A 8 34.79 -5.23 0.51
C ASN A 8 34.78 -3.98 -0.39
N HIS A 9 35.85 -3.18 -0.34
CA HIS A 9 36.02 -2.01 -1.19
C HIS A 9 36.29 -2.30 -2.67
N LYS A 10 36.39 -3.56 -3.08
CA LYS A 10 36.73 -3.95 -4.45
C LYS A 10 35.50 -4.35 -5.29
N GLU A 11 34.40 -4.73 -4.62
CA GLU A 11 33.15 -5.11 -5.28
C GLU A 11 32.01 -4.35 -4.58
N GLN A 12 31.61 -3.22 -5.15
CA GLN A 12 30.43 -2.48 -4.68
C GLN A 12 29.20 -3.02 -5.39
N PHE A 13 28.48 -3.91 -4.73
CA PHE A 13 27.10 -4.23 -5.08
C PHE A 13 26.18 -3.26 -4.35
N GLY A 14 25.10 -2.87 -5.01
CA GLY A 14 23.97 -2.23 -4.37
C GLY A 14 23.12 -3.25 -3.61
N TRP A 15 21.99 -2.81 -3.11
CA TRP A 15 21.00 -3.66 -2.44
C TRP A 15 19.62 -3.04 -2.52
N ILE A 16 18.60 -3.84 -2.24
CA ILE A 16 17.20 -3.43 -2.24
C ILE A 16 16.69 -3.39 -0.78
N GLU A 17 16.09 -2.27 -0.41
CA GLU A 17 15.38 -2.08 0.86
C GLU A 17 13.90 -1.88 0.56
N VAL A 18 13.02 -2.65 1.18
CA VAL A 18 11.57 -2.48 1.07
C VAL A 18 10.99 -2.00 2.40
N ILE A 19 10.25 -0.89 2.34
CA ILE A 19 9.45 -0.33 3.42
C ILE A 19 7.99 -0.61 3.09
N CYS A 20 7.35 -1.52 3.81
CA CYS A 20 5.98 -1.93 3.54
C CYS A 20 5.07 -1.76 4.76
N GLY A 21 3.76 -1.78 4.54
CA GLY A 21 2.76 -1.68 5.60
C GLY A 21 1.48 -0.99 5.12
N SER A 22 0.49 -0.86 6.01
CA SER A 22 -0.81 -0.25 5.71
C SER A 22 -0.70 1.25 5.42
N MET A 23 -1.80 1.86 5.00
CA MET A 23 -1.93 3.32 5.00
C MET A 23 -1.72 3.86 6.42
N PHE A 24 -1.25 5.09 6.54
CA PHE A 24 -0.97 5.81 7.80
C PHE A 24 0.10 5.15 8.69
N SER A 25 0.95 4.27 8.14
CA SER A 25 2.00 3.57 8.90
C SER A 25 3.37 4.26 8.88
N GLY A 26 3.52 5.40 8.19
CA GLY A 26 4.78 6.14 8.13
C GLY A 26 5.78 5.62 7.08
N LYS A 27 5.32 4.93 6.03
CA LYS A 27 6.21 4.43 4.95
C LYS A 27 6.95 5.55 4.24
N THR A 28 6.23 6.58 3.81
CA THR A 28 6.79 7.73 3.09
C THR A 28 7.73 8.53 3.98
N GLU A 29 7.41 8.70 5.27
CA GLU A 29 8.29 9.33 6.26
C GLU A 29 9.62 8.57 6.39
N GLU A 30 9.56 7.25 6.48
CA GLU A 30 10.75 6.41 6.61
C GLU A 30 11.57 6.41 5.30
N LEU A 31 10.93 6.39 4.14
CA LEU A 31 11.59 6.56 2.84
C LEU A 31 12.33 7.90 2.80
N ILE A 32 11.65 9.01 3.07
CA ILE A 32 12.22 10.36 3.10
C ILE A 32 13.39 10.43 4.09
N ARG A 33 13.24 9.84 5.27
CA ARG A 33 14.29 9.80 6.29
C ARG A 33 15.57 9.13 5.79
N ARG A 34 15.45 7.98 5.11
CA ARG A 34 16.61 7.26 4.53
C ARG A 34 17.25 8.05 3.40
N LEU A 35 16.45 8.65 2.52
CA LEU A 35 16.95 9.43 1.40
C LEU A 35 17.63 10.74 1.85
N LYS A 36 17.10 11.42 2.88
CA LYS A 36 17.76 12.58 3.49
C LYS A 36 19.15 12.21 4.03
N ARG A 37 19.29 11.05 4.68
CA ARG A 37 20.60 10.57 5.17
C ARG A 37 21.57 10.34 4.01
N ALA A 38 21.14 9.76 2.90
CA ALA A 38 21.95 9.58 1.71
C ALA A 38 22.42 10.94 1.14
N LYS A 39 21.52 11.92 1.05
CA LYS A 39 21.87 13.31 0.65
C LYS A 39 22.90 13.95 1.59
N PHE A 40 22.78 13.75 2.90
CA PHE A 40 23.81 14.23 3.86
C PHE A 40 25.16 13.59 3.62
N ALA A 41 25.20 12.32 3.18
CA ALA A 41 26.42 11.61 2.77
C ALA A 41 26.93 12.06 1.39
N LYS A 42 26.32 13.09 0.77
CA LYS A 42 26.66 13.64 -0.55
C LYS A 42 26.47 12.64 -1.69
N GLN A 43 25.62 11.64 -1.51
CA GLN A 43 25.24 10.69 -2.55
C GLN A 43 24.25 11.36 -3.50
N LYS A 44 24.30 11.00 -4.79
CA LYS A 44 23.36 11.43 -5.81
C LYS A 44 22.07 10.62 -5.65
N VAL A 45 20.98 11.29 -5.28
CA VAL A 45 19.69 10.68 -4.93
C VAL A 45 18.61 11.15 -5.90
N GLU A 46 17.91 10.20 -6.51
CA GLU A 46 16.67 10.44 -7.28
C GLU A 46 15.49 9.66 -6.65
N ILE A 47 14.28 10.20 -6.86
CA ILE A 47 13.05 9.59 -6.33
C ILE A 47 12.03 9.48 -7.46
N PHE A 48 11.41 8.32 -7.57
CA PHE A 48 10.40 8.01 -8.55
C PHE A 48 9.08 7.65 -7.88
N LYS A 49 7.97 8.00 -8.53
CA LYS A 49 6.62 7.54 -8.18
C LYS A 49 5.83 7.21 -9.45
N PRO A 50 4.81 6.36 -9.39
CA PRO A 50 3.96 6.09 -10.54
C PRO A 50 3.16 7.34 -10.91
N ALA A 51 3.06 7.65 -12.21
CA ALA A 51 2.34 8.82 -12.72
C ALA A 51 0.83 8.80 -12.42
N ILE A 52 0.27 7.62 -12.09
CA ILE A 52 -1.12 7.48 -11.67
C ILE A 52 -1.39 8.12 -10.28
N ASP A 53 -0.36 8.34 -9.47
CA ASP A 53 -0.51 8.97 -8.17
C ASP A 53 -0.54 10.50 -8.29
N THR A 54 -1.75 11.05 -8.43
CA THR A 54 -2.02 12.50 -8.59
C THR A 54 -2.47 13.18 -7.29
N ARG A 55 -2.41 12.47 -6.13
CA ARG A 55 -2.91 12.98 -4.82
C ARG A 55 -2.22 14.26 -4.36
N TYR A 56 -0.95 14.43 -4.72
CA TYR A 56 -0.16 15.61 -4.40
C TYR A 56 0.44 16.19 -5.67
N ASN A 57 0.97 17.43 -5.58
CA ASN A 57 1.61 18.10 -6.70
C ASN A 57 2.50 17.10 -7.46
N GLU A 58 2.36 17.00 -8.79
CA GLU A 58 2.92 15.91 -9.62
C GLU A 58 4.42 15.62 -9.38
N GLU A 59 5.17 16.61 -8.90
CA GLU A 59 6.63 16.51 -8.67
C GLU A 59 7.05 16.30 -7.21
N MET A 60 6.13 16.05 -6.27
CA MET A 60 6.47 15.98 -4.84
C MET A 60 6.06 14.64 -4.22
N VAL A 61 6.95 14.05 -3.43
CA VAL A 61 6.59 13.04 -2.43
C VAL A 61 6.39 13.77 -1.11
N VAL A 62 5.17 13.74 -0.61
CA VAL A 62 4.76 14.45 0.61
C VAL A 62 4.39 13.44 1.67
N SER A 63 5.00 13.54 2.84
CA SER A 63 4.53 12.82 4.02
C SER A 63 3.37 13.56 4.69
N HIS A 64 2.56 12.87 5.49
CA HIS A 64 1.47 13.49 6.25
C HIS A 64 1.94 14.65 7.15
N ASP A 65 3.22 14.71 7.52
CA ASP A 65 3.84 15.77 8.31
C ASP A 65 4.47 16.90 7.45
N ALA A 66 4.05 17.07 6.18
CA ALA A 66 4.53 18.09 5.26
C ALA A 66 6.06 18.06 4.99
N ASN A 67 6.71 16.91 5.18
CA ASN A 67 8.08 16.70 4.71
C ASN A 67 8.06 16.36 3.22
N GLU A 68 8.55 17.27 2.41
CA GLU A 68 8.53 17.16 0.96
C GLU A 68 9.93 16.83 0.41
N ILE A 69 9.98 15.92 -0.55
CA ILE A 69 11.15 15.72 -1.41
C ILE A 69 10.66 15.66 -2.86
N ARG A 70 11.34 16.39 -3.74
CA ARG A 70 11.03 16.37 -5.17
C ARG A 70 11.15 14.94 -5.72
N SER A 71 10.15 14.50 -6.46
CA SER A 71 10.09 13.19 -7.10
C SER A 71 9.77 13.33 -8.58
N THR A 72 10.18 12.35 -9.36
CA THR A 72 9.91 12.25 -10.80
C THR A 72 8.79 11.24 -11.01
N PRO A 73 7.58 11.68 -11.44
CA PRO A 73 6.53 10.76 -11.84
C PRO A 73 6.91 10.05 -13.14
N VAL A 74 6.72 8.75 -13.18
CA VAL A 74 7.03 7.92 -14.36
C VAL A 74 5.84 7.02 -14.72
N PRO A 75 5.57 6.86 -16.03
CA PRO A 75 4.42 6.08 -16.49
C PRO A 75 4.60 4.55 -16.33
N ALA A 76 5.84 4.06 -16.32
CA ALA A 76 6.15 2.63 -16.21
C ALA A 76 7.50 2.43 -15.51
N ALA A 77 7.69 1.23 -14.94
CA ALA A 77 8.92 0.85 -14.24
C ALA A 77 10.17 0.95 -15.15
N ALA A 78 10.05 0.59 -16.43
CA ALA A 78 11.16 0.67 -17.39
C ALA A 78 11.78 2.08 -17.50
N ASN A 79 10.99 3.14 -17.31
CA ASN A 79 11.48 4.52 -17.38
C ASN A 79 12.51 4.82 -16.28
N ILE A 80 12.41 4.16 -15.13
CA ILE A 80 13.36 4.32 -14.02
C ILE A 80 14.76 3.93 -14.46
N ARG A 81 14.93 2.84 -15.23
CA ARG A 81 16.24 2.41 -15.74
C ARG A 81 16.96 3.50 -16.53
N LEU A 82 16.20 4.27 -17.32
CA LEU A 82 16.75 5.31 -18.18
C LEU A 82 17.13 6.56 -17.39
N LEU A 83 16.34 6.90 -16.36
CA LEU A 83 16.51 8.11 -15.58
C LEU A 83 17.45 7.96 -14.38
N ALA A 84 17.76 6.73 -14.01
CA ALA A 84 18.58 6.38 -12.85
C ALA A 84 20.10 6.48 -13.11
N ASP A 85 20.52 6.86 -14.31
CA ASP A 85 21.94 6.84 -14.67
C ASP A 85 22.80 7.76 -13.79
N GLY A 86 23.88 7.20 -13.29
CA GLY A 86 24.81 7.88 -12.39
C GLY A 86 24.25 8.22 -11.01
N CYS A 87 23.13 7.63 -10.56
CA CYS A 87 22.62 7.75 -9.20
C CYS A 87 23.29 6.74 -8.26
N ASP A 88 23.59 7.17 -7.03
CA ASP A 88 24.09 6.30 -5.96
C ASP A 88 22.93 5.62 -5.22
N VAL A 89 21.83 6.37 -5.05
CA VAL A 89 20.64 5.93 -4.30
C VAL A 89 19.38 6.31 -5.04
N ILE A 90 18.45 5.37 -5.14
CA ILE A 90 17.13 5.56 -5.73
C ILE A 90 16.05 5.27 -4.70
N GLY A 91 15.09 6.20 -4.58
CA GLY A 91 13.85 6.04 -3.86
C GLY A 91 12.70 5.73 -4.83
N ILE A 92 11.82 4.80 -4.48
CA ILE A 92 10.60 4.49 -5.22
C ILE A 92 9.45 4.53 -4.22
N ASP A 93 8.49 5.44 -4.41
CA ASP A 93 7.29 5.51 -3.58
C ASP A 93 6.08 4.94 -4.30
N GLU A 94 5.07 4.52 -3.54
CA GLU A 94 3.80 3.93 -4.02
C GLU A 94 4.01 2.76 -4.99
N ALA A 95 4.99 1.91 -4.68
CA ALA A 95 5.48 0.86 -5.59
C ALA A 95 4.41 -0.18 -5.98
N GLN A 96 3.35 -0.35 -5.20
CA GLN A 96 2.23 -1.25 -5.51
C GLN A 96 1.47 -0.89 -6.79
N PHE A 97 1.64 0.33 -7.30
CA PHE A 97 0.98 0.79 -8.52
C PHE A 97 1.84 0.63 -9.78
N PHE A 98 3.07 0.16 -9.66
CA PHE A 98 3.88 -0.20 -10.82
C PHE A 98 3.49 -1.59 -11.35
N ASP A 99 3.89 -1.84 -12.60
CA ASP A 99 3.86 -3.17 -13.21
C ASP A 99 4.90 -4.11 -12.58
N GLU A 100 4.77 -5.42 -12.86
CA GLU A 100 5.70 -6.44 -12.33
C GLU A 100 7.16 -6.25 -12.79
N GLU A 101 7.40 -5.46 -13.84
CA GLU A 101 8.75 -5.17 -14.32
C GLU A 101 9.58 -4.41 -13.27
N ILE A 102 8.94 -3.71 -12.32
CA ILE A 102 9.63 -2.98 -11.24
C ILE A 102 10.59 -3.88 -10.46
N VAL A 103 10.26 -5.16 -10.29
CA VAL A 103 11.12 -6.13 -9.58
C VAL A 103 12.45 -6.32 -10.32
N SER A 104 12.41 -6.52 -11.64
CA SER A 104 13.61 -6.66 -12.44
C SER A 104 14.39 -5.34 -12.54
N VAL A 105 13.71 -4.21 -12.60
CA VAL A 105 14.32 -2.87 -12.56
C VAL A 105 15.13 -2.67 -11.28
N CYS A 106 14.55 -2.99 -10.12
CA CYS A 106 15.24 -2.88 -8.84
C CYS A 106 16.47 -3.79 -8.77
N ASN A 107 16.35 -5.04 -9.21
CA ASN A 107 17.48 -5.97 -9.26
C ASN A 107 18.61 -5.48 -10.19
N ASP A 108 18.26 -5.00 -11.39
CA ASP A 108 19.25 -4.49 -12.35
C ASP A 108 20.03 -3.29 -11.79
N LEU A 109 19.33 -2.39 -11.08
CA LEU A 109 19.95 -1.23 -10.44
C LEU A 109 20.86 -1.66 -9.28
N ALA A 110 20.39 -2.56 -8.42
CA ALA A 110 21.18 -3.08 -7.31
C ALA A 110 22.43 -3.82 -7.81
N ASN A 111 22.32 -4.62 -8.87
CA ASN A 111 23.44 -5.31 -9.50
C ASN A 111 24.48 -4.33 -10.10
N LYS A 112 24.08 -3.10 -10.42
CA LYS A 112 24.97 -2.01 -10.88
C LYS A 112 25.58 -1.18 -9.74
N GLY A 113 25.34 -1.56 -8.48
CA GLY A 113 25.89 -0.88 -7.32
C GLY A 113 24.98 0.21 -6.74
N VAL A 114 23.75 0.37 -7.22
CA VAL A 114 22.81 1.37 -6.73
C VAL A 114 22.09 0.85 -5.48
N ARG A 115 21.97 1.67 -4.45
CA ARG A 115 21.09 1.42 -3.31
C ARG A 115 19.66 1.76 -3.69
N VAL A 116 18.75 0.79 -3.71
CA VAL A 116 17.34 0.96 -4.07
C VAL A 116 16.47 0.89 -2.83
N ILE A 117 15.69 1.94 -2.55
CA ILE A 117 14.79 2.01 -1.38
C ILE A 117 13.36 2.13 -1.90
N VAL A 118 12.55 1.10 -1.67
CA VAL A 118 11.19 0.98 -2.17
C VAL A 118 10.21 1.15 -1.01
N ALA A 119 9.18 1.97 -1.20
CA ALA A 119 8.06 2.09 -0.26
C ALA A 119 6.74 1.75 -0.96
N GLY A 120 5.86 1.00 -0.28
CA GLY A 120 4.57 0.63 -0.85
C GLY A 120 3.65 -0.12 0.11
N LEU A 121 2.36 -0.19 -0.26
CA LEU A 121 1.35 -0.97 0.44
C LEU A 121 1.58 -2.46 0.18
N ASP A 122 1.75 -3.26 1.22
CA ASP A 122 1.92 -4.71 1.10
C ASP A 122 0.61 -5.45 0.83
N MET A 123 -0.53 -4.86 1.22
CA MET A 123 -1.86 -5.41 0.99
C MET A 123 -2.82 -4.34 0.45
N ASP A 124 -3.78 -4.78 -0.37
CA ASP A 124 -4.92 -3.99 -0.81
C ASP A 124 -5.96 -3.80 0.32
N PHE A 125 -7.03 -3.06 0.05
CA PHE A 125 -8.11 -2.82 1.01
C PHE A 125 -8.94 -4.07 1.34
N LYS A 126 -8.81 -5.14 0.55
CA LYS A 126 -9.44 -6.45 0.80
C LYS A 126 -8.57 -7.34 1.69
N GLY A 127 -7.32 -6.94 1.94
CA GLY A 127 -6.34 -7.68 2.71
C GLY A 127 -5.55 -8.71 1.90
N ASN A 128 -5.59 -8.62 0.57
CA ASN A 128 -4.79 -9.45 -0.33
C ASN A 128 -3.42 -8.80 -0.61
N PRO A 129 -2.39 -9.59 -0.92
CA PRO A 129 -1.11 -9.06 -1.39
C PRO A 129 -1.31 -8.11 -2.57
N PHE A 130 -0.59 -6.97 -2.59
CA PHE A 130 -0.86 -5.91 -3.55
C PHE A 130 0.25 -5.77 -4.59
N GLY A 131 -0.13 -5.89 -5.87
CA GLY A 131 0.75 -5.67 -7.03
C GLY A 131 2.11 -6.38 -6.91
N PRO A 132 3.20 -5.74 -7.31
CA PRO A 132 4.54 -6.32 -7.29
C PRO A 132 5.16 -6.41 -5.88
N MET A 133 4.51 -5.89 -4.84
CA MET A 133 5.08 -5.81 -3.50
C MET A 133 5.53 -7.16 -2.92
N PRO A 134 4.77 -8.28 -3.06
CA PRO A 134 5.25 -9.58 -2.57
C PRO A 134 6.57 -10.01 -3.19
N ASN A 135 6.75 -9.78 -4.50
CA ASN A 135 7.95 -10.13 -5.22
C ASN A 135 9.12 -9.19 -4.87
N LEU A 136 8.86 -7.90 -4.68
CA LEU A 136 9.84 -6.94 -4.15
C LEU A 136 10.32 -7.31 -2.76
N MET A 137 9.39 -7.69 -1.87
CA MET A 137 9.72 -8.12 -0.49
C MET A 137 10.54 -9.43 -0.49
N ALA A 138 10.29 -10.33 -1.44
CA ALA A 138 11.01 -11.60 -1.56
C ALA A 138 12.45 -11.42 -2.09
N THR A 139 12.69 -10.42 -2.95
CA THR A 139 13.98 -10.17 -3.59
C THR A 139 14.86 -9.19 -2.82
N ALA A 140 14.29 -8.41 -1.90
CA ALA A 140 15.01 -7.41 -1.12
C ALA A 140 15.92 -8.02 -0.05
N GLU A 141 17.12 -7.47 0.13
CA GLU A 141 18.02 -7.81 1.25
C GLU A 141 17.45 -7.34 2.59
N TYR A 142 16.68 -6.23 2.59
CA TYR A 142 16.11 -5.67 3.82
C TYR A 142 14.63 -5.35 3.65
N VAL A 143 13.80 -5.93 4.51
CA VAL A 143 12.36 -5.63 4.57
C VAL A 143 12.03 -5.02 5.94
N THR A 144 11.47 -3.81 5.90
CA THR A 144 10.98 -3.10 7.09
C THR A 144 9.47 -3.00 7.00
N LYS A 145 8.75 -3.77 7.81
CA LYS A 145 7.31 -3.68 7.91
C LYS A 145 6.92 -2.69 9.01
N VAL A 146 6.35 -1.55 8.61
CA VAL A 146 5.85 -0.51 9.51
C VAL A 146 4.35 -0.66 9.74
N HIS A 147 3.88 -0.22 10.90
CA HIS A 147 2.49 -0.38 11.31
C HIS A 147 1.89 0.97 11.72
N ALA A 148 0.62 1.15 11.40
CA ALA A 148 -0.19 2.23 11.94
C ALA A 148 -0.78 1.85 13.31
N VAL A 149 -1.51 2.77 13.92
CA VAL A 149 -2.32 2.51 15.11
C VAL A 149 -3.77 2.29 14.69
N CYS A 150 -4.37 1.21 15.15
CA CYS A 150 -5.76 0.89 14.87
C CYS A 150 -6.70 1.92 15.52
N THR A 151 -7.49 2.61 14.71
CA THR A 151 -8.44 3.64 15.17
C THR A 151 -9.50 3.10 16.10
N ARG A 152 -9.85 1.81 15.99
CA ARG A 152 -10.92 1.18 16.79
C ARG A 152 -10.45 0.51 18.07
N THR A 153 -9.17 0.11 18.14
CA THR A 153 -8.69 -0.71 19.27
C THR A 153 -7.41 -0.19 19.92
N GLY A 154 -6.74 0.79 19.33
CA GLY A 154 -5.42 1.27 19.78
C GLY A 154 -4.26 0.29 19.56
N ASN A 155 -4.52 -0.92 19.06
CA ASN A 155 -3.48 -1.90 18.75
C ASN A 155 -2.76 -1.60 17.43
N LEU A 156 -1.67 -2.35 17.13
CA LEU A 156 -1.00 -2.25 15.84
C LEU A 156 -1.97 -2.57 14.69
N ALA A 157 -2.01 -1.68 13.71
CA ALA A 157 -2.80 -1.82 12.49
C ALA A 157 -1.90 -2.22 11.32
N GLN A 158 -2.36 -3.20 10.56
CA GLN A 158 -1.69 -3.66 9.35
C GLN A 158 -2.63 -3.74 8.14
N TYR A 159 -3.92 -3.41 8.31
CA TYR A 159 -4.90 -3.41 7.25
C TYR A 159 -5.36 -1.99 6.95
N SER A 160 -5.48 -1.66 5.66
CA SER A 160 -6.11 -0.43 5.18
C SER A 160 -7.57 -0.73 4.88
N TYR A 161 -8.47 -0.43 5.80
CA TYR A 161 -9.90 -0.68 5.60
C TYR A 161 -10.54 0.49 4.86
N ARG A 162 -11.20 0.20 3.73
CA ARG A 162 -11.95 1.20 2.96
C ARG A 162 -13.34 1.36 3.56
N LYS A 163 -13.73 2.59 3.84
CA LYS A 163 -15.04 2.94 4.45
C LYS A 163 -16.16 3.07 3.43
N THR A 164 -15.83 3.24 2.17
CA THR A 164 -16.78 3.42 1.06
C THR A 164 -17.06 2.09 0.36
N SER A 165 -18.23 1.98 -0.27
CA SER A 165 -18.67 0.79 -1.02
C SER A 165 -18.07 0.69 -2.43
N ASN A 166 -17.17 1.59 -2.82
CA ASN A 166 -16.50 1.50 -4.11
C ASN A 166 -15.57 0.29 -4.13
N GLU A 167 -15.67 -0.56 -5.15
CA GLU A 167 -14.87 -1.79 -5.31
C GLU A 167 -13.64 -1.62 -6.19
N ASP A 168 -13.41 -0.45 -6.79
CA ASP A 168 -12.23 -0.20 -7.61
C ASP A 168 -10.95 -0.46 -6.81
N LEU A 169 -10.04 -1.25 -7.36
CA LEU A 169 -8.79 -1.64 -6.68
C LEU A 169 -7.95 -0.40 -6.34
N VAL A 170 -7.89 0.55 -7.25
CA VAL A 170 -7.19 1.83 -7.10
C VAL A 170 -8.21 2.93 -6.85
N MET A 171 -8.30 3.37 -5.61
CA MET A 171 -9.00 4.59 -5.23
C MET A 171 -8.02 5.46 -4.48
N LEU A 172 -7.66 6.58 -5.08
CA LEU A 172 -6.81 7.59 -4.45
C LEU A 172 -7.65 8.27 -3.36
N GLY A 173 -7.29 8.09 -2.12
CA GLY A 173 -8.04 8.60 -0.98
C GLY A 173 -7.16 8.80 0.26
N GLU A 174 -7.67 9.60 1.19
CA GLU A 174 -7.02 9.96 2.44
C GLU A 174 -7.80 9.39 3.65
N THR A 175 -7.71 10.09 4.78
CA THR A 175 -8.32 9.67 6.05
C THR A 175 -9.85 9.61 6.02
N GLU A 176 -10.50 10.25 5.06
CA GLU A 176 -11.95 10.20 4.91
C GLU A 176 -12.42 8.85 4.35
N GLU A 177 -11.65 8.26 3.42
CA GLU A 177 -12.01 7.03 2.72
C GLU A 177 -11.43 5.78 3.38
N TYR A 178 -10.31 5.90 4.09
CA TYR A 178 -9.61 4.77 4.68
C TYR A 178 -9.38 4.92 6.18
N GLU A 179 -9.32 3.80 6.87
CA GLU A 179 -8.88 3.73 8.26
C GLU A 179 -7.91 2.55 8.49
N PRO A 180 -6.86 2.73 9.31
CA PRO A 180 -5.96 1.65 9.67
C PRO A 180 -6.61 0.75 10.73
N LEU A 181 -6.68 -0.55 10.47
CA LEU A 181 -7.27 -1.52 11.38
C LEU A 181 -6.31 -2.64 11.77
N SER A 182 -6.41 -3.07 13.02
CA SER A 182 -5.84 -4.32 13.49
C SER A 182 -6.53 -5.52 12.82
N ARG A 183 -5.89 -6.68 12.80
CA ARG A 183 -6.47 -7.91 12.21
C ARG A 183 -7.88 -8.20 12.74
N GLY A 184 -8.07 -8.18 14.04
CA GLY A 184 -9.38 -8.48 14.64
C GLY A 184 -10.46 -7.45 14.28
N ALA A 185 -10.12 -6.15 14.25
CA ALA A 185 -11.04 -5.09 13.87
C ALA A 185 -11.41 -5.18 12.38
N PHE A 186 -10.43 -5.47 11.51
CA PHE A 186 -10.63 -5.62 10.08
C PHE A 186 -11.60 -6.77 9.76
N TYR A 187 -11.35 -7.97 10.30
CA TYR A 187 -12.21 -9.12 10.03
C TYR A 187 -13.63 -8.95 10.59
N LYS A 188 -13.78 -8.31 11.76
CA LYS A 188 -15.11 -7.95 12.29
C LYS A 188 -15.85 -6.96 11.39
N ALA A 189 -15.16 -5.98 10.82
CA ALA A 189 -15.76 -5.03 9.88
C ALA A 189 -16.23 -5.75 8.60
N ARG A 190 -15.36 -6.57 7.98
CA ARG A 190 -15.67 -7.34 6.77
C ARG A 190 -16.83 -8.33 6.98
N LEU A 191 -16.90 -8.96 8.15
CA LEU A 191 -18.02 -9.85 8.48
C LEU A 191 -19.36 -9.09 8.56
N LYS A 192 -19.35 -7.89 9.16
CA LYS A 192 -20.56 -7.05 9.22
C LYS A 192 -21.03 -6.61 7.82
N GLU A 193 -20.10 -6.28 6.91
CA GLU A 193 -20.45 -5.96 5.52
C GLU A 193 -21.14 -7.12 4.85
N LYS A 194 -20.53 -8.31 4.89
CA LYS A 194 -21.12 -9.53 4.30
C LYS A 194 -22.52 -9.84 4.86
N LEU A 195 -22.72 -9.71 6.15
CA LEU A 195 -24.04 -9.95 6.75
C LEU A 195 -25.09 -8.96 6.24
N LYS A 196 -24.74 -7.66 6.08
CA LYS A 196 -25.66 -6.67 5.50
C LYS A 196 -25.99 -6.99 4.03
N GLU A 197 -25.03 -7.46 3.23
CA GLU A 197 -25.28 -7.88 1.85
C GLU A 197 -26.25 -9.05 1.78
N PHE A 198 -26.18 -10.01 2.71
CA PHE A 198 -27.13 -11.12 2.80
C PHE A 198 -28.54 -10.65 3.22
N GLU A 199 -28.66 -9.75 4.19
CA GLU A 199 -29.96 -9.22 4.63
C GLU A 199 -30.68 -8.41 3.53
N VAL A 200 -29.95 -7.75 2.64
CA VAL A 200 -30.51 -6.99 1.50
C VAL A 200 -30.98 -7.92 0.37
N HIS A 201 -30.48 -9.17 0.30
CA HIS A 201 -30.81 -10.14 -0.75
C HIS A 201 -31.80 -11.23 -0.30
N GLU A 202 -32.46 -11.13 0.87
CA GLU A 202 -33.59 -12.01 1.15
C GLU A 202 -34.76 -11.65 0.19
N PRO A 203 -35.20 -12.57 -0.67
CA PRO A 203 -36.28 -12.27 -1.60
C PRO A 203 -37.58 -12.01 -0.83
N GLU A 204 -38.32 -10.98 -1.23
CA GLU A 204 -39.68 -10.67 -0.73
C GLU A 204 -40.68 -11.83 -0.89
N GLU A 205 -40.28 -12.92 -1.51
CA GLU A 205 -41.11 -14.13 -1.73
C GLU A 205 -41.48 -14.87 -0.43
N LEU A 206 -40.59 -14.87 0.59
CA LEU A 206 -40.92 -15.53 1.87
C LEU A 206 -42.01 -14.81 2.69
N ASN A 207 -42.23 -13.53 2.42
CA ASN A 207 -43.25 -12.75 3.13
C ASN A 207 -44.67 -12.82 2.50
N ARG A 208 -44.78 -13.35 1.30
CA ARG A 208 -46.12 -13.55 0.65
C ARG A 208 -46.87 -14.75 1.21
N ASP A 209 -46.15 -15.83 1.50
CA ASP A 209 -46.80 -17.07 2.01
C ASP A 209 -47.34 -16.89 3.45
N LYS A 210 -46.71 -16.11 4.29
CA LYS A 210 -47.18 -15.84 5.65
C LYS A 210 -48.39 -14.91 5.70
N ARG A 211 -48.66 -14.13 4.65
CA ARG A 211 -49.88 -13.29 4.56
C ARG A 211 -51.08 -14.03 4.01
N SER A 212 -50.91 -15.11 3.21
CA SER A 212 -51.96 -15.92 2.72
C SER A 212 -52.52 -16.86 3.79
N GLU A 213 -51.70 -17.43 4.66
CA GLU A 213 -52.14 -18.30 5.76
C GLU A 213 -52.91 -17.56 6.85
N HIS A 214 -52.71 -16.24 7.04
CA HIS A 214 -53.47 -15.42 8.02
C HIS A 214 -54.82 -14.96 7.47
N ALA A 215 -55.03 -14.97 6.15
CA ALA A 215 -56.28 -14.55 5.53
C ALA A 215 -57.34 -15.68 5.51
N GLU A 216 -56.88 -16.94 5.45
CA GLU A 216 -57.78 -18.11 5.42
C GLU A 216 -58.30 -18.52 6.80
N SER A 217 -57.68 -18.07 7.93
CA SER A 217 -58.12 -18.44 9.28
C SER A 217 -59.22 -17.54 9.88
N GLN A 218 -59.70 -16.50 9.17
CA GLN A 218 -60.74 -15.59 9.63
C GLN A 218 -62.09 -15.70 8.87
N GLY A 219 -62.21 -16.68 7.95
CA GLY A 219 -63.40 -16.84 7.08
C GLY A 219 -64.46 -17.81 7.53
N ASP A 220 -64.33 -18.48 8.68
CA ASP A 220 -65.30 -19.52 9.07
C ASP A 220 -65.81 -19.32 10.51
N ARG A 221 -66.57 -18.23 10.73
CA ARG A 221 -67.49 -18.05 11.87
C ARG A 221 -68.59 -17.08 11.50
N THR A 222 -69.61 -17.55 10.81
CA THR A 222 -70.98 -17.05 10.97
C THR A 222 -71.95 -18.22 10.76
#